data_eee54ba98a953ac344a77e14835908c5
#
_entry.id   eee54ba98a953ac344a77e14835908c5
#
_cell.length_a   1.000
_cell.length_b   1.000
_cell.length_c   1.000
_cell.angle_alpha   90.00
_cell.angle_beta   90.00
_cell.angle_gamma   90.00
#
_symmetry.space_group_name_H-M   'P 1'
#
loop_
_entity.id
_entity.type
_entity.pdbx_description
1 polymer ?
#
loop_
_entity_poly.entity_id
_entity_poly.type
_entity_poly.pdbx_seq_one_letter_code
_entity_poly.pdbx_strand_id
1 'polypeptide(L)'
;MEKLFKLKENGTNVKREVIGGLITFLTMAYIIAVNANILGDPGVGMDPGAVVTATCLAAGVTTILMGLYANLPLGLASGMGLNAFFAYTVVMEMGISWQVALTAVFVEGIIFILLSLTKVREAIVDCIPTNLKYAVTAGIGLFIAFIGFGNAGIVVGSQATKVTMGNLLSPTALITILGVVVIVILSKKNVKGAILWGMVASAGAAWAYAAISPEAAATFGIGLPEGILKFESIAPIAGKLDFSVFSNPGNISEFISVVFVFLFVDFFDTAGTLVGVASKIGMIDKDGKVKNAGKALLVDAIGTTFGALIGTSTVTTYVESSAGVAAGARTGLSAIVTGVLFLLAMFLSPVFVAIPSCATAPALIIVGFFMIESVKNIDFSDFTEGVPAFLTIALMPMTYSIGDGLMIGMLSYAILNLIANITTKEAKDRKRVSFVVYILAIVFLLKIIFV
;
A
#
# COMPACT_ATOMS: atom_id res chain seq x y z
N MET A 1 28.10 15.16 -6.32
CA MET A 1 26.70 15.12 -6.80
C MET A 1 26.60 14.81 -8.29
N GLU A 2 27.26 15.60 -9.20
CA GLU A 2 27.16 15.37 -10.64
C GLU A 2 27.61 13.95 -11.08
N LYS A 3 28.75 13.45 -10.54
CA LYS A 3 29.27 12.12 -10.86
C LYS A 3 28.30 10.98 -10.45
N LEU A 4 27.53 11.18 -9.37
CA LEU A 4 26.63 10.16 -8.81
C LEU A 4 25.24 10.21 -9.47
N PHE A 5 24.66 11.41 -9.59
CA PHE A 5 23.28 11.58 -10.03
C PHE A 5 23.12 12.01 -11.49
N LYS A 6 24.21 12.43 -12.15
CA LYS A 6 24.20 12.86 -13.55
C LYS A 6 23.12 13.92 -13.82
N LEU A 7 23.09 14.96 -13.00
CA LEU A 7 22.03 15.97 -13.00
C LEU A 7 21.87 16.64 -14.35
N LYS A 8 22.97 17.04 -15.00
CA LYS A 8 22.95 17.67 -16.34
C LYS A 8 22.47 16.73 -17.41
N GLU A 9 22.90 15.46 -17.38
CA GLU A 9 22.48 14.41 -18.33
C GLU A 9 20.95 14.18 -18.24
N ASN A 10 20.39 14.26 -17.03
CA ASN A 10 18.95 14.09 -16.78
C ASN A 10 18.15 15.41 -16.83
N GLY A 11 18.74 16.52 -17.32
CA GLY A 11 18.04 17.79 -17.54
C GLY A 11 17.53 18.49 -16.27
N THR A 12 18.20 18.25 -15.12
CA THR A 12 17.80 18.79 -13.82
C THR A 12 18.96 19.53 -13.12
N ASN A 13 18.69 20.04 -11.94
CA ASN A 13 19.67 20.68 -11.07
C ASN A 13 19.31 20.44 -9.59
N VAL A 14 20.28 20.74 -8.70
CA VAL A 14 20.13 20.51 -7.25
C VAL A 14 18.86 21.16 -6.68
N LYS A 15 18.53 22.40 -7.08
CA LYS A 15 17.34 23.12 -6.57
C LYS A 15 16.05 22.38 -6.94
N ARG A 16 15.92 21.92 -8.19
CA ARG A 16 14.74 21.15 -8.65
C ARG A 16 14.63 19.83 -7.93
N GLU A 17 15.75 19.13 -7.72
CA GLU A 17 15.77 17.86 -7.01
C GLU A 17 15.35 18.03 -5.54
N VAL A 18 15.86 19.06 -4.85
CA VAL A 18 15.49 19.36 -3.45
C VAL A 18 14.01 19.71 -3.34
N ILE A 19 13.51 20.58 -4.23
CA ILE A 19 12.07 20.92 -4.26
C ILE A 19 11.22 19.69 -4.58
N GLY A 20 11.63 18.86 -5.53
CA GLY A 20 10.94 17.63 -5.88
C GLY A 20 10.90 16.65 -4.72
N GLY A 21 12.02 16.45 -4.02
CA GLY A 21 12.08 15.58 -2.84
C GLY A 21 11.21 16.10 -1.68
N LEU A 22 11.19 17.40 -1.43
CA LEU A 22 10.29 18.00 -0.43
C LEU A 22 8.82 17.77 -0.79
N ILE A 23 8.45 17.95 -2.08
CA ILE A 23 7.08 17.72 -2.54
C ILE A 23 6.71 16.24 -2.42
N THR A 24 7.59 15.30 -2.79
CA THR A 24 7.38 13.87 -2.61
C THR A 24 7.14 13.55 -1.13
N PHE A 25 7.97 14.06 -0.22
CA PHE A 25 7.76 13.88 1.22
C PHE A 25 6.40 14.40 1.66
N LEU A 26 6.04 15.64 1.30
CA LEU A 26 4.75 16.24 1.70
C LEU A 26 3.54 15.48 1.15
N THR A 27 3.68 14.82 -0.01
CA THR A 27 2.60 13.99 -0.56
C THR A 27 2.51 12.61 0.07
N MET A 28 3.60 12.11 0.68
CA MET A 28 3.69 10.79 1.28
C MET A 28 3.57 10.81 2.82
N ALA A 29 3.84 11.95 3.48
CA ALA A 29 4.01 12.01 4.94
C ALA A 29 2.76 11.57 5.74
N TYR A 30 1.58 11.57 5.12
CA TYR A 30 0.35 11.07 5.74
C TYR A 30 0.47 9.60 6.16
N ILE A 31 1.33 8.80 5.49
CA ILE A 31 1.51 7.37 5.79
C ILE A 31 2.02 7.15 7.22
N ILE A 32 2.77 8.09 7.78
CA ILE A 32 3.31 7.96 9.14
C ILE A 32 2.16 7.81 10.15
N ALA A 33 1.14 8.67 10.05
CA ALA A 33 -0.02 8.60 10.92
C ALA A 33 -0.95 7.43 10.54
N VAL A 34 -1.17 7.21 9.24
CA VAL A 34 -2.03 6.11 8.76
C VAL A 34 -1.48 4.76 9.22
N ASN A 35 -0.18 4.52 9.07
CA ASN A 35 0.43 3.25 9.46
C ASN A 35 0.41 3.06 10.98
N ALA A 36 0.66 4.12 11.75
CA ALA A 36 0.55 4.09 13.20
C ALA A 36 -0.86 3.72 13.67
N ASN A 37 -1.89 4.24 13.01
CA ASN A 37 -3.28 3.91 13.32
C ASN A 37 -3.66 2.47 12.92
N ILE A 38 -3.15 1.96 11.80
CA ILE A 38 -3.49 0.62 11.31
C ILE A 38 -2.75 -0.46 12.12
N LEU A 39 -1.43 -0.37 12.22
CA LEU A 39 -0.63 -1.38 12.93
C LEU A 39 -0.68 -1.20 14.46
N GLY A 40 -0.88 0.03 14.91
CA GLY A 40 -1.06 0.37 16.33
C GLY A 40 -2.50 0.21 16.83
N ASP A 41 -3.42 -0.32 16.02
CA ASP A 41 -4.78 -0.63 16.44
C ASP A 41 -4.73 -1.61 17.64
N PRO A 42 -5.52 -1.38 18.71
CA PRO A 42 -5.56 -2.28 19.86
C PRO A 42 -5.81 -3.75 19.52
N GLY A 43 -6.56 -4.03 18.44
CA GLY A 43 -6.79 -5.38 17.94
C GLY A 43 -5.55 -6.04 17.33
N VAL A 44 -4.58 -5.25 16.87
CA VAL A 44 -3.28 -5.73 16.36
C VAL A 44 -2.26 -5.85 17.49
N GLY A 45 -2.22 -4.85 18.39
CA GLY A 45 -1.42 -4.88 19.61
C GLY A 45 0.05 -4.47 19.42
N MET A 46 0.41 -3.78 18.34
CA MET A 46 1.74 -3.16 18.19
C MET A 46 1.75 -1.79 18.85
N ASP A 47 2.92 -1.38 19.39
CA ASP A 47 3.09 -0.06 20.01
C ASP A 47 3.05 1.05 18.94
N PRO A 48 2.08 1.99 19.01
CA PRO A 48 1.90 3.02 17.97
C PRO A 48 3.11 3.94 17.83
N GLY A 49 3.78 4.29 18.93
CA GLY A 49 4.97 5.15 18.90
C GLY A 49 6.16 4.45 18.24
N ALA A 50 6.36 3.17 18.55
CA ALA A 50 7.37 2.35 17.91
C ALA A 50 7.06 2.17 16.40
N VAL A 51 5.78 2.02 16.02
CA VAL A 51 5.35 1.93 14.61
C VAL A 51 5.65 3.23 13.86
N VAL A 52 5.43 4.41 14.44
CA VAL A 52 5.82 5.69 13.84
C VAL A 52 7.31 5.70 13.51
N THR A 53 8.15 5.35 14.50
CA THR A 53 9.61 5.35 14.33
C THR A 53 10.04 4.31 13.29
N ALA A 54 9.50 3.09 13.34
CA ALA A 54 9.80 2.04 12.37
C ALA A 54 9.38 2.45 10.94
N THR A 55 8.20 3.06 10.79
CA THR A 55 7.71 3.56 9.49
C THR A 55 8.63 4.63 8.92
N CYS A 56 9.02 5.61 9.73
CA CYS A 56 9.93 6.68 9.31
C CYS A 56 11.32 6.13 8.97
N LEU A 57 11.82 5.18 9.76
CA LEU A 57 13.13 4.57 9.55
C LEU A 57 13.14 3.71 8.29
N ALA A 58 12.11 2.87 8.10
CA ALA A 58 11.95 2.05 6.89
C ALA A 58 11.87 2.94 5.65
N ALA A 59 10.95 3.91 5.63
CA ALA A 59 10.77 4.84 4.52
C ALA A 59 12.06 5.63 4.23
N GLY A 60 12.68 6.17 5.28
CA GLY A 60 13.89 6.99 5.15
C GLY A 60 15.06 6.22 4.55
N VAL A 61 15.41 5.07 5.15
CA VAL A 61 16.55 4.26 4.72
C VAL A 61 16.34 3.69 3.32
N THR A 62 15.17 3.12 3.03
CA THR A 62 14.90 2.50 1.72
C THR A 62 14.76 3.53 0.61
N THR A 63 14.20 4.71 0.88
CA THR A 63 14.13 5.81 -0.08
C THR A 63 15.53 6.37 -0.39
N ILE A 64 16.41 6.50 0.62
CA ILE A 64 17.81 6.88 0.40
C ILE A 64 18.51 5.81 -0.44
N LEU A 65 18.30 4.53 -0.15
CA LEU A 65 18.87 3.42 -0.92
C LEU A 65 18.38 3.45 -2.38
N MET A 66 17.09 3.75 -2.62
CA MET A 66 16.52 3.95 -3.97
C MET A 66 17.27 5.06 -4.71
N GLY A 67 17.53 6.18 -4.04
CA GLY A 67 18.27 7.31 -4.60
C GLY A 67 19.72 6.96 -4.93
N LEU A 68 20.41 6.26 -4.06
CA LEU A 68 21.83 5.93 -4.23
C LEU A 68 22.07 4.80 -5.23
N TYR A 69 21.27 3.73 -5.18
CA TYR A 69 21.51 2.52 -5.95
C TYR A 69 20.80 2.49 -7.30
N ALA A 70 19.51 2.86 -7.33
CA ALA A 70 18.74 2.90 -8.57
C ALA A 70 18.81 4.23 -9.30
N ASN A 71 19.18 5.31 -8.61
CA ASN A 71 19.17 6.70 -9.10
C ASN A 71 17.81 7.10 -9.68
N LEU A 72 16.73 6.74 -8.99
CA LEU A 72 15.35 7.07 -9.38
C LEU A 72 14.72 8.03 -8.36
N PRO A 73 13.86 8.97 -8.83
CA PRO A 73 13.17 9.94 -7.97
C PRO A 73 11.93 9.31 -7.31
N LEU A 74 12.07 8.17 -6.67
CA LEU A 74 10.99 7.40 -6.06
C LEU A 74 11.13 7.38 -4.54
N GLY A 75 10.04 7.71 -3.85
CA GLY A 75 9.90 7.48 -2.43
C GLY A 75 9.31 6.09 -2.15
N LEU A 76 9.77 5.47 -1.08
CA LEU A 76 9.28 4.21 -0.56
C LEU A 76 8.79 4.39 0.87
N ALA A 77 7.71 3.71 1.21
CA ALA A 77 7.19 3.64 2.56
C ALA A 77 6.32 2.39 2.72
N SER A 78 5.78 2.17 3.91
CA SER A 78 4.89 1.05 4.20
C SER A 78 3.62 1.09 3.33
N GLY A 79 3.31 0.01 2.62
CA GLY A 79 2.23 -0.07 1.64
C GLY A 79 0.85 -0.15 2.30
N MET A 80 -0.02 0.85 2.07
CA MET A 80 -1.31 0.94 2.77
C MET A 80 -2.21 -0.29 2.61
N GLY A 81 -2.33 -0.82 1.40
CA GLY A 81 -3.13 -2.02 1.14
C GLY A 81 -2.60 -3.23 1.89
N LEU A 82 -1.28 -3.38 1.90
CA LEU A 82 -0.59 -4.47 2.60
C LEU A 82 -0.63 -4.29 4.12
N ASN A 83 -0.57 -3.04 4.62
CA ASN A 83 -0.76 -2.75 6.05
C ASN A 83 -2.16 -3.13 6.51
N ALA A 84 -3.17 -2.81 5.71
CA ALA A 84 -4.55 -3.15 6.00
C ALA A 84 -4.78 -4.67 5.95
N PHE A 85 -4.21 -5.36 4.97
CA PHE A 85 -4.23 -6.82 4.88
C PHE A 85 -3.53 -7.46 6.09
N PHE A 86 -2.34 -6.94 6.47
CA PHE A 86 -1.61 -7.36 7.66
C PHE A 86 -2.47 -7.25 8.92
N ALA A 87 -3.02 -6.06 9.19
CA ALA A 87 -3.72 -5.76 10.43
C ALA A 87 -5.09 -6.43 10.50
N TYR A 88 -5.92 -6.16 9.51
CA TYR A 88 -7.33 -6.53 9.58
C TYR A 88 -7.58 -7.97 9.15
N THR A 89 -6.94 -8.44 8.06
CA THR A 89 -7.16 -9.81 7.60
C THR A 89 -6.29 -10.80 8.36
N VAL A 90 -4.96 -10.61 8.36
CA VAL A 90 -4.05 -11.61 8.91
C VAL A 90 -4.11 -11.64 10.44
N VAL A 91 -4.03 -10.49 11.10
CA VAL A 91 -3.98 -10.45 12.56
C VAL A 91 -5.37 -10.55 13.17
N MET A 92 -6.31 -9.68 12.77
CA MET A 92 -7.59 -9.58 13.48
C MET A 92 -8.61 -10.65 13.05
N GLU A 93 -8.71 -10.98 11.75
CA GLU A 93 -9.68 -11.95 11.23
C GLU A 93 -9.16 -13.38 11.33
N MET A 94 -7.93 -13.66 10.85
CA MET A 94 -7.34 -15.00 10.90
C MET A 94 -6.78 -15.35 12.29
N GLY A 95 -6.66 -14.37 13.22
CA GLY A 95 -6.15 -14.57 14.57
C GLY A 95 -4.65 -14.89 14.63
N ILE A 96 -3.90 -14.61 13.57
CA ILE A 96 -2.45 -14.83 13.50
C ILE A 96 -1.76 -13.70 14.27
N SER A 97 -0.83 -14.03 15.17
CA SER A 97 -0.08 -12.99 15.91
C SER A 97 0.68 -12.06 14.96
N TRP A 98 0.79 -10.78 15.30
CA TRP A 98 1.52 -9.82 14.47
C TRP A 98 3.00 -10.20 14.27
N GLN A 99 3.60 -10.96 15.21
CA GLN A 99 4.95 -11.48 15.10
C GLN A 99 5.09 -12.51 13.96
N VAL A 100 4.11 -13.41 13.85
CA VAL A 100 4.05 -14.40 12.75
C VAL A 100 3.72 -13.68 11.43
N ALA A 101 2.85 -12.68 11.46
CA ALA A 101 2.55 -11.85 10.28
C ALA A 101 3.80 -11.07 9.80
N LEU A 102 4.62 -10.51 10.71
CA LEU A 102 5.93 -9.93 10.35
C LEU A 102 6.89 -10.97 9.78
N THR A 103 6.85 -12.20 10.29
CA THR A 103 7.64 -13.30 9.74
C THR A 103 7.22 -13.60 8.30
N ALA A 104 5.93 -13.55 8.00
CA ALA A 104 5.44 -13.73 6.63
C ALA A 104 5.94 -12.62 5.70
N VAL A 105 5.91 -11.36 6.13
CA VAL A 105 6.47 -10.21 5.37
C VAL A 105 7.99 -10.37 5.19
N PHE A 106 8.70 -10.84 6.22
CA PHE A 106 10.13 -11.08 6.13
C PHE A 106 10.47 -12.18 5.10
N VAL A 107 9.75 -13.31 5.14
CA VAL A 107 9.93 -14.42 4.20
C VAL A 107 9.56 -13.99 2.79
N GLU A 108 8.48 -13.25 2.63
CA GLU A 108 8.08 -12.63 1.37
C GLU A 108 9.21 -11.77 0.79
N GLY A 109 9.75 -10.85 1.60
CA GLY A 109 10.86 -9.97 1.19
C GLY A 109 12.11 -10.76 0.74
N ILE A 110 12.47 -11.83 1.45
CA ILE A 110 13.58 -12.71 1.03
C ILE A 110 13.28 -13.39 -0.31
N ILE A 111 12.08 -13.92 -0.49
CA ILE A 111 11.67 -14.52 -1.77
C ILE A 111 11.73 -13.47 -2.87
N PHE A 112 11.25 -12.23 -2.60
CA PHE A 112 11.28 -11.14 -3.57
C PHE A 112 12.71 -10.72 -3.94
N ILE A 113 13.66 -10.69 -2.97
CA ILE A 113 15.09 -10.48 -3.26
C ILE A 113 15.59 -11.55 -4.23
N LEU A 114 15.35 -12.83 -3.94
CA LEU A 114 15.78 -13.94 -4.78
C LEU A 114 15.20 -13.86 -6.19
N LEU A 115 13.89 -13.54 -6.31
CA LEU A 115 13.23 -13.32 -7.59
C LEU A 115 13.81 -12.11 -8.33
N SER A 116 14.16 -11.04 -7.63
CA SER A 116 14.72 -9.82 -8.21
C SER A 116 16.14 -10.01 -8.76
N LEU A 117 16.88 -10.99 -8.26
CA LEU A 117 18.21 -11.38 -8.76
C LEU A 117 18.13 -12.31 -9.97
N THR A 118 16.97 -12.87 -10.28
CA THR A 118 16.75 -13.81 -11.36
C THR A 118 15.87 -13.22 -12.47
N LYS A 119 15.92 -13.80 -13.69
CA LYS A 119 15.00 -13.43 -14.79
C LYS A 119 13.58 -14.00 -14.62
N VAL A 120 13.36 -14.83 -13.62
CA VAL A 120 12.06 -15.47 -13.35
C VAL A 120 10.99 -14.41 -13.06
N ARG A 121 11.39 -13.27 -12.49
CA ARG A 121 10.51 -12.16 -12.23
C ARG A 121 9.80 -11.62 -13.48
N GLU A 122 10.52 -11.39 -14.59
CA GLU A 122 9.92 -10.91 -15.84
C GLU A 122 8.83 -11.90 -16.32
N ALA A 123 9.12 -13.20 -16.19
CA ALA A 123 8.18 -14.26 -16.56
C ALA A 123 6.90 -14.26 -15.69
N ILE A 124 7.02 -13.98 -14.38
CA ILE A 124 5.86 -13.91 -13.47
C ILE A 124 4.98 -12.70 -13.80
N VAL A 125 5.59 -11.53 -14.06
CA VAL A 125 4.83 -10.32 -14.47
C VAL A 125 4.05 -10.57 -15.75
N ASP A 126 4.71 -11.15 -16.75
CA ASP A 126 4.12 -11.34 -18.07
C ASP A 126 3.04 -12.44 -18.08
N CYS A 127 3.05 -13.33 -17.07
CA CYS A 127 2.09 -14.42 -16.95
C CYS A 127 0.69 -13.98 -16.53
N ILE A 128 0.55 -12.85 -15.81
CA ILE A 128 -0.74 -12.42 -15.28
C ILE A 128 -1.45 -11.50 -16.27
N PRO A 129 -2.74 -11.74 -16.53
CA PRO A 129 -3.54 -10.94 -17.44
C PRO A 129 -3.55 -9.46 -17.04
N THR A 130 -3.39 -8.58 -18.02
CA THR A 130 -3.33 -7.12 -17.79
C THR A 130 -4.59 -6.59 -17.13
N ASN A 131 -5.78 -7.07 -17.52
CA ASN A 131 -7.04 -6.69 -16.89
C ASN A 131 -7.10 -7.08 -15.42
N LEU A 132 -6.54 -8.24 -15.05
CA LEU A 132 -6.50 -8.68 -13.65
C LEU A 132 -5.55 -7.82 -12.81
N LYS A 133 -4.44 -7.34 -13.39
CA LYS A 133 -3.53 -6.39 -12.72
C LYS A 133 -4.25 -5.08 -12.37
N TYR A 134 -4.99 -4.52 -13.33
CA TYR A 134 -5.80 -3.31 -13.09
C TYR A 134 -6.91 -3.57 -12.07
N ALA A 135 -7.53 -4.74 -12.12
CA ALA A 135 -8.58 -5.14 -11.18
C ALA A 135 -8.05 -5.26 -9.74
N VAL A 136 -6.86 -5.83 -9.54
CA VAL A 136 -6.20 -5.89 -8.22
C VAL A 136 -5.97 -4.50 -7.67
N THR A 137 -5.38 -3.59 -8.45
CA THR A 137 -5.16 -2.20 -8.03
C THR A 137 -6.47 -1.51 -7.65
N ALA A 138 -7.52 -1.65 -8.47
CA ALA A 138 -8.83 -1.06 -8.19
C ALA A 138 -9.49 -1.66 -6.95
N GLY A 139 -9.40 -2.99 -6.80
CA GLY A 139 -9.95 -3.72 -5.65
C GLY A 139 -9.29 -3.32 -4.33
N ILE A 140 -7.96 -3.21 -4.32
CA ILE A 140 -7.20 -2.69 -3.17
C ILE A 140 -7.64 -1.25 -2.86
N GLY A 141 -7.81 -0.40 -3.87
CA GLY A 141 -8.28 0.98 -3.68
C GLY A 141 -9.66 1.03 -3.03
N LEU A 142 -10.60 0.22 -3.51
CA LEU A 142 -11.94 0.14 -2.94
C LEU A 142 -11.94 -0.42 -1.52
N PHE A 143 -11.08 -1.41 -1.24
CA PHE A 143 -10.88 -1.98 0.08
C PHE A 143 -10.32 -0.95 1.08
N ILE A 144 -9.30 -0.18 0.69
CA ILE A 144 -8.73 0.89 1.53
C ILE A 144 -9.78 1.98 1.80
N ALA A 145 -10.56 2.39 0.79
CA ALA A 145 -11.63 3.36 0.97
C ALA A 145 -12.71 2.83 1.92
N PHE A 146 -13.06 1.55 1.84
CA PHE A 146 -14.03 0.90 2.73
C PHE A 146 -13.57 0.94 4.19
N ILE A 147 -12.28 0.66 4.46
CA ILE A 147 -11.67 0.83 5.78
C ILE A 147 -11.78 2.29 6.23
N GLY A 148 -11.47 3.26 5.37
CA GLY A 148 -11.62 4.68 5.67
C GLY A 148 -13.05 5.05 6.07
N PHE A 149 -14.07 4.56 5.35
CA PHE A 149 -15.47 4.77 5.70
C PHE A 149 -15.85 4.11 7.04
N GLY A 150 -15.28 2.93 7.35
CA GLY A 150 -15.45 2.26 8.65
C GLY A 150 -14.84 3.07 9.79
N ASN A 151 -13.60 3.50 9.66
CA ASN A 151 -12.88 4.32 10.64
C ASN A 151 -13.55 5.67 10.92
N ALA A 152 -14.25 6.22 9.92
CA ALA A 152 -15.06 7.42 10.04
C ALA A 152 -16.40 7.19 10.75
N GLY A 153 -16.84 5.94 10.90
CA GLY A 153 -18.20 5.61 11.33
C GLY A 153 -19.29 5.97 10.31
N ILE A 154 -18.91 6.18 9.03
CA ILE A 154 -19.83 6.41 7.91
C ILE A 154 -20.45 5.09 7.46
N VAL A 155 -19.67 4.01 7.42
CA VAL A 155 -20.14 2.65 7.22
C VAL A 155 -19.96 1.87 8.51
N VAL A 156 -21.02 1.23 8.97
CA VAL A 156 -21.03 0.45 10.22
C VAL A 156 -21.61 -0.93 9.99
N GLY A 157 -21.25 -1.88 10.85
CA GLY A 157 -21.79 -3.23 10.80
C GLY A 157 -23.29 -3.27 11.05
N SER A 158 -24.01 -4.18 10.38
CA SER A 158 -25.44 -4.41 10.56
C SER A 158 -25.70 -5.91 10.49
N GLN A 159 -26.42 -6.46 11.46
CA GLN A 159 -26.80 -7.87 11.45
C GLN A 159 -27.73 -8.22 10.29
N ALA A 160 -28.57 -7.30 9.86
CA ALA A 160 -29.56 -7.53 8.82
C ALA A 160 -28.96 -7.45 7.40
N THR A 161 -28.09 -6.45 7.16
CA THR A 161 -27.58 -6.11 5.82
C THR A 161 -26.05 -6.23 5.71
N LYS A 162 -25.39 -6.77 6.73
CA LYS A 162 -23.93 -6.82 6.94
C LYS A 162 -23.34 -5.45 7.20
N VAL A 163 -23.60 -4.45 6.37
CA VAL A 163 -23.20 -3.08 6.53
C VAL A 163 -24.38 -2.12 6.29
N THR A 164 -24.33 -0.98 6.95
CA THR A 164 -25.31 0.11 6.79
C THR A 164 -24.65 1.47 6.99
N MET A 165 -25.34 2.53 6.63
CA MET A 165 -24.89 3.90 6.87
C MET A 165 -24.99 4.23 8.36
N GLY A 166 -23.88 4.71 8.93
CA GLY A 166 -23.82 5.18 10.31
C GLY A 166 -24.38 6.59 10.48
N ASN A 167 -24.15 7.16 11.67
CA ASN A 167 -24.59 8.53 11.95
C ASN A 167 -23.63 9.55 11.34
N LEU A 168 -24.04 10.17 10.23
CA LEU A 168 -23.25 11.20 9.53
C LEU A 168 -23.06 12.50 10.35
N LEU A 169 -23.84 12.71 11.41
CA LEU A 169 -23.69 13.86 12.32
C LEU A 169 -22.78 13.53 13.51
N SER A 170 -22.20 12.32 13.57
CA SER A 170 -21.19 12.00 14.59
C SER A 170 -19.94 12.85 14.41
N PRO A 171 -19.23 13.19 15.50
CA PRO A 171 -17.99 13.95 15.42
C PRO A 171 -16.96 13.32 14.47
N THR A 172 -16.81 12.00 14.49
CA THR A 172 -15.88 11.26 13.63
C THR A 172 -16.23 11.39 12.15
N ALA A 173 -17.51 11.23 11.79
CA ALA A 173 -17.98 11.40 10.41
C ALA A 173 -17.80 12.84 9.91
N LEU A 174 -18.16 13.84 10.73
CA LEU A 174 -18.01 15.26 10.36
C LEU A 174 -16.56 15.66 10.16
N ILE A 175 -15.64 15.21 11.04
CA ILE A 175 -14.19 15.44 10.92
C ILE A 175 -13.67 14.81 9.62
N THR A 176 -14.10 13.59 9.32
CA THR A 176 -13.69 12.90 8.08
C THR A 176 -14.23 13.63 6.85
N ILE A 177 -15.51 14.02 6.84
CA ILE A 177 -16.11 14.77 5.72
C ILE A 177 -15.37 16.09 5.50
N LEU A 178 -15.04 16.83 6.58
CA LEU A 178 -14.23 18.05 6.50
C LEU A 178 -12.89 17.77 5.80
N GLY A 179 -12.17 16.72 6.21
CA GLY A 179 -10.90 16.34 5.60
C GLY A 179 -11.02 16.01 4.11
N VAL A 180 -12.02 15.22 3.73
CA VAL A 180 -12.27 14.89 2.31
C VAL A 180 -12.54 16.16 1.51
N VAL A 181 -13.39 17.07 2.00
CA VAL A 181 -13.69 18.33 1.32
C VAL A 181 -12.43 19.18 1.16
N VAL A 182 -11.61 19.30 2.21
CA VAL A 182 -10.34 20.04 2.15
C VAL A 182 -9.40 19.43 1.12
N ILE A 183 -9.22 18.10 1.12
CA ILE A 183 -8.35 17.40 0.14
C ILE A 183 -8.85 17.69 -1.29
N VAL A 184 -10.16 17.56 -1.55
CA VAL A 184 -10.74 17.77 -2.89
C VAL A 184 -10.52 19.21 -3.36
N ILE A 185 -10.78 20.21 -2.49
CA ILE A 185 -10.57 21.62 -2.83
C ILE A 185 -9.10 21.91 -3.12
N LEU A 186 -8.19 21.43 -2.28
CA LEU A 186 -6.75 21.65 -2.46
C LEU A 186 -6.21 20.91 -3.70
N SER A 187 -6.69 19.69 -3.96
CA SER A 187 -6.34 18.93 -5.16
C SER A 187 -6.81 19.63 -6.43
N LYS A 188 -8.04 20.17 -6.44
CA LYS A 188 -8.56 20.98 -7.57
C LYS A 188 -7.74 22.24 -7.82
N LYS A 189 -7.17 22.81 -6.77
CA LYS A 189 -6.26 23.98 -6.86
C LYS A 189 -4.81 23.58 -7.15
N ASN A 190 -4.51 22.31 -7.40
CA ASN A 190 -3.16 21.76 -7.60
C ASN A 190 -2.18 22.05 -6.45
N VAL A 191 -2.68 22.17 -5.21
CA VAL A 191 -1.84 22.33 -4.02
C VAL A 191 -1.12 21.03 -3.74
N LYS A 192 0.21 21.08 -3.64
CA LYS A 192 1.02 19.91 -3.34
C LYS A 192 0.83 19.44 -1.90
N GLY A 193 0.75 18.11 -1.71
CA GLY A 193 0.48 17.53 -0.41
C GLY A 193 -0.97 17.71 0.09
N ALA A 194 -1.94 17.85 -0.83
CA ALA A 194 -3.35 18.04 -0.48
C ALA A 194 -3.87 17.02 0.54
N ILE A 195 -3.45 15.75 0.42
CA ILE A 195 -3.82 14.68 1.37
C ILE A 195 -3.31 15.00 2.78
N LEU A 196 -2.03 15.36 2.90
CA LEU A 196 -1.45 15.74 4.19
C LEU A 196 -2.17 16.94 4.81
N TRP A 197 -2.44 17.98 4.02
CA TRP A 197 -3.15 19.17 4.51
C TRP A 197 -4.59 18.88 4.93
N GLY A 198 -5.28 17.99 4.23
CA GLY A 198 -6.61 17.54 4.63
C GLY A 198 -6.57 16.75 5.94
N MET A 199 -5.58 15.85 6.10
CA MET A 199 -5.36 15.14 7.35
C MET A 199 -5.03 16.11 8.51
N VAL A 200 -4.17 17.10 8.29
CA VAL A 200 -3.85 18.15 9.28
C VAL A 200 -5.09 18.96 9.66
N ALA A 201 -5.94 19.33 8.70
CA ALA A 201 -7.20 20.01 8.97
C ALA A 201 -8.15 19.15 9.82
N SER A 202 -8.27 17.87 9.49
CA SER A 202 -9.07 16.90 10.26
C SER A 202 -8.50 16.69 11.67
N ALA A 203 -7.20 16.54 11.81
CA ALA A 203 -6.54 16.40 13.11
C ALA A 203 -6.75 17.66 13.97
N GLY A 204 -6.58 18.85 13.36
CA GLY A 204 -6.85 20.12 14.05
C GLY A 204 -8.31 20.23 14.53
N ALA A 205 -9.28 19.81 13.71
CA ALA A 205 -10.68 19.79 14.11
C ALA A 205 -10.94 18.76 15.23
N ALA A 206 -10.30 17.58 15.16
CA ALA A 206 -10.39 16.54 16.19
C ALA A 206 -9.80 17.03 17.52
N TRP A 207 -8.62 17.66 17.51
CA TRP A 207 -7.98 18.22 18.70
C TRP A 207 -8.76 19.42 19.27
N ALA A 208 -9.34 20.27 18.41
CA ALA A 208 -10.23 21.34 18.88
C ALA A 208 -11.46 20.76 19.59
N TYR A 209 -12.04 19.69 19.05
CA TYR A 209 -13.16 18.99 19.70
C TYR A 209 -12.73 18.39 21.05
N ALA A 210 -11.56 17.73 21.13
CA ALA A 210 -11.01 17.19 22.38
C ALA A 210 -10.73 18.29 23.44
N ALA A 211 -10.27 19.46 23.02
CA ALA A 211 -10.02 20.59 23.92
C ALA A 211 -11.30 21.19 24.49
N ILE A 212 -12.40 21.19 23.71
CA ILE A 212 -13.70 21.74 24.13
C ILE A 212 -14.48 20.73 24.98
N SER A 213 -14.45 19.46 24.62
CA SER A 213 -15.23 18.38 25.25
C SER A 213 -14.40 17.12 25.45
N PRO A 214 -13.45 17.09 26.39
CA PRO A 214 -12.48 15.99 26.54
C PRO A 214 -13.14 14.63 26.79
N GLU A 215 -14.16 14.58 27.67
CA GLU A 215 -14.86 13.34 28.00
C GLU A 215 -15.61 12.76 26.80
N ALA A 216 -16.31 13.61 26.04
CA ALA A 216 -17.02 13.18 24.84
C ALA A 216 -16.04 12.78 23.73
N ALA A 217 -14.93 13.47 23.56
CA ALA A 217 -13.90 13.15 22.59
C ALA A 217 -13.23 11.79 22.87
N ALA A 218 -12.97 11.49 24.14
CA ALA A 218 -12.38 10.23 24.57
C ALA A 218 -13.27 9.02 24.19
N THR A 219 -14.59 9.14 24.17
CA THR A 219 -15.51 8.07 23.72
C THR A 219 -15.35 7.72 22.25
N PHE A 220 -14.75 8.63 21.45
CA PHE A 220 -14.45 8.44 20.04
C PHE A 220 -12.96 8.16 19.78
N GLY A 221 -12.16 7.90 20.83
CA GLY A 221 -10.73 7.67 20.70
C GLY A 221 -9.94 8.92 20.28
N ILE A 222 -10.46 10.12 20.54
CA ILE A 222 -9.83 11.39 20.18
C ILE A 222 -9.12 11.96 21.41
N GLY A 223 -7.77 12.02 21.36
CA GLY A 223 -6.93 12.62 22.41
C GLY A 223 -6.08 13.77 21.88
N LEU A 224 -5.47 14.51 22.79
CA LEU A 224 -4.49 15.55 22.47
C LEU A 224 -3.08 14.97 22.44
N PRO A 225 -2.15 15.55 21.64
CA PRO A 225 -0.76 15.11 21.64
C PRO A 225 -0.08 15.40 22.98
N GLU A 226 0.69 14.44 23.50
CA GLU A 226 1.44 14.54 24.75
C GLU A 226 2.78 15.31 24.60
N GLY A 227 2.93 16.05 23.52
CA GLY A 227 4.13 16.85 23.21
C GLY A 227 4.32 16.97 21.70
N ILE A 228 5.43 17.61 21.30
CA ILE A 228 5.74 17.83 19.88
C ILE A 228 6.90 16.94 19.43
N LEU A 229 7.95 16.86 20.25
CA LEU A 229 9.20 16.16 19.91
C LEU A 229 9.47 15.06 20.93
N LYS A 230 9.54 13.81 20.45
CA LYS A 230 9.97 12.65 21.25
C LYS A 230 10.48 11.58 20.29
N PHE A 231 11.58 10.94 20.64
CA PHE A 231 12.02 9.73 19.97
C PHE A 231 11.44 8.51 20.68
N GLU A 232 10.65 7.73 19.95
CA GLU A 232 10.13 6.46 20.47
C GLU A 232 11.02 5.31 20.02
N SER A 233 11.33 4.42 20.97
CA SER A 233 12.18 3.26 20.70
C SER A 233 11.40 2.21 19.88
N ILE A 234 12.06 1.62 18.87
CA ILE A 234 11.52 0.47 18.12
C ILE A 234 11.67 -0.86 18.85
N ALA A 235 12.35 -0.89 20.02
CA ALA A 235 12.63 -2.13 20.74
C ALA A 235 11.39 -3.00 21.06
N PRO A 236 10.18 -2.44 21.30
CA PRO A 236 8.99 -3.24 21.48
C PRO A 236 8.59 -4.12 20.29
N ILE A 237 8.94 -3.69 19.07
CA ILE A 237 8.50 -4.33 17.82
C ILE A 237 9.64 -4.85 16.94
N ALA A 238 10.83 -4.28 17.03
CA ALA A 238 11.98 -4.66 16.20
C ALA A 238 12.51 -6.05 16.57
N GLY A 239 12.81 -6.85 15.56
CA GLY A 239 13.36 -8.20 15.72
C GLY A 239 12.39 -9.21 16.33
N LYS A 240 11.09 -8.89 16.42
CA LYS A 240 10.06 -9.75 17.02
C LYS A 240 9.46 -10.75 16.01
N LEU A 241 10.30 -11.29 15.13
CA LEU A 241 9.86 -12.35 14.21
C LEU A 241 9.61 -13.65 14.98
N ASP A 242 8.48 -14.31 14.69
CA ASP A 242 8.11 -15.59 15.28
C ASP A 242 8.05 -16.69 14.20
N PHE A 243 8.98 -17.61 14.25
CA PHE A 243 9.08 -18.76 13.35
C PHE A 243 8.38 -20.01 13.88
N SER A 244 7.62 -19.94 14.96
CA SER A 244 6.91 -21.07 15.58
C SER A 244 5.90 -21.71 14.63
N VAL A 245 5.41 -20.98 13.64
CA VAL A 245 4.52 -21.48 12.57
C VAL A 245 5.09 -22.73 11.87
N PHE A 246 6.41 -22.83 11.73
CA PHE A 246 7.05 -23.99 11.11
C PHE A 246 7.09 -25.24 11.99
N SER A 247 6.78 -25.11 13.29
CA SER A 247 6.68 -26.21 14.23
C SER A 247 5.32 -26.92 14.22
N ASN A 248 4.29 -26.27 13.64
CA ASN A 248 2.91 -26.79 13.55
C ASN A 248 2.48 -26.96 12.09
N PRO A 249 2.48 -28.19 11.54
CA PRO A 249 2.13 -28.44 10.15
C PRO A 249 0.76 -27.89 9.70
N GLY A 250 -0.21 -27.82 10.62
CA GLY A 250 -1.55 -27.31 10.34
C GLY A 250 -1.59 -25.82 9.95
N ASN A 251 -0.65 -25.03 10.43
CA ASN A 251 -0.61 -23.58 10.20
C ASN A 251 0.25 -23.19 8.97
N ILE A 252 1.00 -24.15 8.40
CA ILE A 252 1.92 -23.88 7.30
C ILE A 252 1.16 -23.47 6.03
N SER A 253 0.02 -24.07 5.74
CA SER A 253 -0.78 -23.76 4.54
C SER A 253 -1.31 -22.32 4.57
N GLU A 254 -1.81 -21.87 5.72
CA GLU A 254 -2.27 -20.49 5.93
C GLU A 254 -1.10 -19.51 5.81
N PHE A 255 0.03 -19.81 6.45
CA PHE A 255 1.24 -19.00 6.39
C PHE A 255 1.75 -18.84 4.95
N ILE A 256 1.86 -19.94 4.19
CA ILE A 256 2.26 -19.89 2.77
C ILE A 256 1.28 -19.03 1.96
N SER A 257 -0.01 -19.14 2.22
CA SER A 257 -1.03 -18.33 1.56
C SER A 257 -0.87 -16.84 1.86
N VAL A 258 -0.60 -16.48 3.12
CA VAL A 258 -0.34 -15.11 3.54
C VAL A 258 0.93 -14.56 2.88
N VAL A 259 2.03 -15.30 2.89
CA VAL A 259 3.29 -14.95 2.19
C VAL A 259 3.04 -14.71 0.71
N PHE A 260 2.25 -15.60 0.08
CA PHE A 260 1.94 -15.48 -1.35
C PHE A 260 1.14 -14.20 -1.66
N VAL A 261 0.15 -13.86 -0.83
CA VAL A 261 -0.65 -12.63 -1.02
C VAL A 261 0.24 -11.40 -0.85
N PHE A 262 1.09 -11.34 0.17
CA PHE A 262 2.04 -10.26 0.35
C PHE A 262 2.94 -10.10 -0.88
N LEU A 263 3.61 -11.19 -1.28
CA LEU A 263 4.53 -11.18 -2.44
C LEU A 263 3.84 -10.72 -3.73
N PHE A 264 2.62 -11.19 -3.96
CA PHE A 264 1.89 -10.90 -5.17
C PHE A 264 1.44 -9.44 -5.22
N VAL A 265 0.85 -8.94 -4.12
CA VAL A 265 0.35 -7.58 -4.03
C VAL A 265 1.50 -6.57 -4.08
N ASP A 266 2.57 -6.78 -3.31
CA ASP A 266 3.75 -5.91 -3.27
C ASP A 266 4.40 -5.79 -4.64
N PHE A 267 4.57 -6.93 -5.29
CA PHE A 267 5.14 -6.98 -6.62
C PHE A 267 4.36 -6.14 -7.65
N PHE A 268 3.01 -6.25 -7.66
CA PHE A 268 2.18 -5.51 -8.62
C PHE A 268 2.07 -4.03 -8.28
N ASP A 269 2.00 -3.69 -7.02
CA ASP A 269 1.96 -2.30 -6.57
C ASP A 269 3.24 -1.57 -7.01
N THR A 270 4.40 -2.16 -6.72
CA THR A 270 5.69 -1.59 -7.13
C THR A 270 5.87 -1.56 -8.64
N ALA A 271 5.53 -2.64 -9.37
CA ALA A 271 5.66 -2.64 -10.82
C ALA A 271 4.75 -1.59 -11.48
N GLY A 272 3.50 -1.47 -11.02
CA GLY A 272 2.54 -0.48 -11.51
C GLY A 272 2.99 0.95 -11.24
N THR A 273 3.42 1.24 -10.03
CA THR A 273 3.94 2.55 -9.61
C THR A 273 5.19 2.93 -10.39
N LEU A 274 6.12 1.99 -10.56
CA LEU A 274 7.37 2.22 -11.29
C LEU A 274 7.09 2.61 -12.74
N VAL A 275 6.22 1.89 -13.45
CA VAL A 275 5.81 2.22 -14.82
C VAL A 275 5.07 3.56 -14.86
N GLY A 276 4.14 3.78 -13.95
CA GLY A 276 3.35 5.00 -13.86
C GLY A 276 4.18 6.26 -13.64
N VAL A 277 5.20 6.20 -12.79
CA VAL A 277 6.12 7.33 -12.55
C VAL A 277 7.12 7.48 -13.69
N ALA A 278 7.71 6.38 -14.17
CA ALA A 278 8.71 6.40 -15.24
C ALA A 278 8.16 6.94 -16.56
N SER A 279 6.89 6.68 -16.87
CA SER A 279 6.21 7.22 -18.07
C SER A 279 6.17 8.75 -18.08
N LYS A 280 6.01 9.37 -16.92
CA LYS A 280 5.93 10.83 -16.76
C LYS A 280 7.28 11.55 -16.97
N ILE A 281 8.38 10.83 -16.86
CA ILE A 281 9.74 11.39 -16.98
C ILE A 281 10.51 10.89 -18.22
N GLY A 282 9.84 10.12 -19.09
CA GLY A 282 10.46 9.58 -20.29
C GLY A 282 11.59 8.57 -20.01
N MET A 283 11.52 7.88 -18.88
CA MET A 283 12.46 6.79 -18.50
C MET A 283 12.01 5.41 -19.00
N ILE A 284 11.05 5.37 -19.90
CA ILE A 284 10.65 4.16 -20.62
C ILE A 284 11.45 4.12 -21.94
N ASP A 285 12.16 3.02 -22.17
CA ASP A 285 12.90 2.80 -23.40
C ASP A 285 11.97 2.45 -24.58
N LYS A 286 12.57 2.28 -25.79
CA LYS A 286 11.82 1.92 -27.00
C LYS A 286 11.12 0.57 -26.93
N ASP A 287 11.58 -0.31 -26.05
CA ASP A 287 11.02 -1.64 -25.81
C ASP A 287 9.98 -1.66 -24.68
N GLY A 288 9.57 -0.47 -24.19
CA GLY A 288 8.58 -0.32 -23.11
C GLY A 288 9.13 -0.63 -21.70
N LYS A 289 10.46 -0.78 -21.54
CA LYS A 289 11.07 -1.12 -20.26
C LYS A 289 11.50 0.14 -19.51
N VAL A 290 11.28 0.13 -18.19
CA VAL A 290 11.72 1.21 -17.31
C VAL A 290 13.21 1.09 -17.03
N LYS A 291 13.94 2.18 -17.25
CA LYS A 291 15.38 2.26 -16.97
C LYS A 291 15.62 1.98 -15.46
N ASN A 292 16.56 1.08 -15.15
CA ASN A 292 16.89 0.68 -13.78
C ASN A 292 15.76 -0.04 -13.00
N ALA A 293 14.70 -0.53 -13.66
CA ALA A 293 13.61 -1.25 -13.00
C ALA A 293 14.08 -2.39 -12.09
N GLY A 294 15.07 -3.18 -12.55
CA GLY A 294 15.64 -4.27 -11.75
C GLY A 294 16.27 -3.81 -10.44
N LYS A 295 16.94 -2.64 -10.45
CA LYS A 295 17.52 -2.07 -9.25
C LYS A 295 16.45 -1.54 -8.30
N ALA A 296 15.40 -0.90 -8.86
CA ALA A 296 14.30 -0.38 -8.07
C ALA A 296 13.56 -1.49 -7.32
N LEU A 297 13.25 -2.58 -8.00
CA LEU A 297 12.57 -3.73 -7.41
C LEU A 297 13.44 -4.50 -6.40
N LEU A 298 14.77 -4.50 -6.59
CA LEU A 298 15.66 -5.04 -5.57
C LEU A 298 15.69 -4.18 -4.31
N VAL A 299 15.69 -2.85 -4.46
CA VAL A 299 15.60 -1.92 -3.31
C VAL A 299 14.27 -2.09 -2.57
N ASP A 300 13.19 -2.25 -3.30
CA ASP A 300 11.85 -2.51 -2.77
C ASP A 300 11.84 -3.79 -1.91
N ALA A 301 12.33 -4.89 -2.45
CA ALA A 301 12.45 -6.18 -1.74
C ALA A 301 13.36 -6.10 -0.49
N ILE A 302 14.49 -5.37 -0.59
CA ILE A 302 15.34 -5.09 0.57
C ILE A 302 14.59 -4.24 1.60
N GLY A 303 13.81 -3.26 1.13
CA GLY A 303 12.97 -2.40 1.97
C GLY A 303 11.93 -3.19 2.76
N THR A 304 11.23 -4.11 2.11
CA THR A 304 10.26 -5.02 2.73
C THR A 304 10.92 -5.91 3.79
N THR A 305 12.05 -6.55 3.45
CA THR A 305 12.80 -7.37 4.40
C THR A 305 13.28 -6.55 5.62
N PHE A 306 13.82 -5.35 5.37
CA PHE A 306 14.27 -4.44 6.42
C PHE A 306 13.10 -3.94 7.26
N GLY A 307 11.97 -3.57 6.62
CA GLY A 307 10.75 -3.14 7.28
C GLY A 307 10.24 -4.18 8.29
N ALA A 308 10.14 -5.43 7.86
CA ALA A 308 9.74 -6.53 8.73
C ALA A 308 10.68 -6.74 9.93
N LEU A 309 12.00 -6.57 9.73
CA LEU A 309 12.98 -6.67 10.82
C LEU A 309 12.85 -5.57 11.86
N ILE A 310 12.50 -4.35 11.46
CA ILE A 310 12.36 -3.21 12.40
C ILE A 310 10.94 -3.05 12.93
N GLY A 311 9.98 -3.88 12.49
CA GLY A 311 8.62 -3.93 13.02
C GLY A 311 7.62 -3.09 12.24
N THR A 312 7.78 -2.94 10.92
CA THR A 312 6.72 -2.42 10.04
C THR A 312 6.37 -3.45 8.96
N SER A 313 5.24 -3.28 8.30
CA SER A 313 4.79 -4.14 7.21
C SER A 313 5.64 -3.93 5.93
N THR A 314 5.22 -4.52 4.83
CA THR A 314 5.82 -4.42 3.50
C THR A 314 6.12 -2.97 3.12
N VAL A 315 7.32 -2.70 2.61
CA VAL A 315 7.74 -1.37 2.14
C VAL A 315 7.73 -1.37 0.62
N THR A 316 6.96 -0.49 0.02
CA THR A 316 6.75 -0.44 -1.44
C THR A 316 6.95 0.95 -2.02
N THR A 317 7.08 1.07 -3.34
CA THR A 317 7.21 2.35 -4.04
C THR A 317 5.88 3.11 -4.10
N TYR A 318 5.94 4.44 -3.93
CA TYR A 318 4.76 5.32 -3.85
C TYR A 318 4.52 6.09 -5.14
N VAL A 319 3.28 6.02 -5.65
CA VAL A 319 2.82 6.76 -6.84
C VAL A 319 2.83 8.27 -6.62
N GLU A 320 2.74 8.72 -5.38
CA GLU A 320 2.87 10.12 -4.94
C GLU A 320 4.23 10.73 -5.33
N SER A 321 5.25 9.92 -5.56
CA SER A 321 6.54 10.33 -6.14
C SER A 321 6.35 11.09 -7.45
N SER A 322 5.26 10.80 -8.17
CA SER A 322 4.89 11.52 -9.39
C SER A 322 4.69 13.03 -9.18
N ALA A 323 4.34 13.47 -7.98
CA ALA A 323 4.20 14.89 -7.66
C ALA A 323 5.55 15.62 -7.62
N GLY A 324 6.58 14.98 -7.03
CA GLY A 324 7.95 15.49 -7.06
C GLY A 324 8.53 15.50 -8.46
N VAL A 325 8.25 14.45 -9.23
CA VAL A 325 8.61 14.34 -10.65
C VAL A 325 7.96 15.46 -11.49
N ALA A 326 6.68 15.74 -11.26
CA ALA A 326 5.98 16.86 -11.92
C ALA A 326 6.57 18.22 -11.53
N ALA A 327 7.18 18.35 -10.34
CA ALA A 327 7.87 19.54 -9.88
C ALA A 327 9.32 19.65 -10.42
N GLY A 328 9.79 18.65 -11.15
CA GLY A 328 11.09 18.68 -11.84
C GLY A 328 12.15 17.72 -11.31
N ALA A 329 11.83 16.85 -10.36
CA ALA A 329 12.72 15.76 -9.94
C ALA A 329 12.94 14.76 -11.09
N ARG A 330 14.18 14.30 -11.25
CA ARG A 330 14.58 13.38 -12.33
C ARG A 330 15.57 12.31 -11.86
N THR A 331 16.13 12.46 -10.68
CA THR A 331 17.25 11.64 -10.21
C THR A 331 17.05 11.20 -8.76
N GLY A 332 17.90 10.28 -8.31
CA GLY A 332 17.90 9.80 -6.94
C GLY A 332 18.23 10.86 -5.88
N LEU A 333 18.70 12.05 -6.26
CA LEU A 333 18.94 13.11 -5.30
C LEU A 333 17.65 13.56 -4.60
N SER A 334 16.54 13.63 -5.33
CA SER A 334 15.22 13.92 -4.75
C SER A 334 14.76 12.83 -3.79
N ALA A 335 15.01 11.56 -4.10
CA ALA A 335 14.73 10.46 -3.20
C ALA A 335 15.54 10.57 -1.89
N ILE A 336 16.83 10.95 -1.96
CA ILE A 336 17.63 11.18 -0.75
C ILE A 336 17.01 12.30 0.11
N VAL A 337 16.59 13.41 -0.49
CA VAL A 337 15.92 14.49 0.25
C VAL A 337 14.65 13.99 0.92
N THR A 338 13.83 13.25 0.21
CA THR A 338 12.60 12.63 0.76
C THR A 338 12.93 11.71 1.93
N GLY A 339 13.92 10.82 1.79
CA GLY A 339 14.31 9.89 2.83
C GLY A 339 14.87 10.58 4.08
N VAL A 340 15.69 11.63 3.93
CA VAL A 340 16.18 12.43 5.07
C VAL A 340 15.00 13.09 5.80
N LEU A 341 13.99 13.61 5.08
CA LEU A 341 12.82 14.20 5.72
C LEU A 341 11.99 13.16 6.49
N PHE A 342 11.87 11.92 5.99
CA PHE A 342 11.27 10.84 6.78
C PHE A 342 12.05 10.52 8.05
N LEU A 343 13.39 10.46 7.98
CA LEU A 343 14.22 10.26 9.18
C LEU A 343 14.08 11.40 10.20
N LEU A 344 13.88 12.63 9.75
CA LEU A 344 13.61 13.76 10.65
C LEU A 344 12.19 13.71 11.24
N ALA A 345 11.22 13.21 10.48
CA ALA A 345 9.84 13.12 10.93
C ALA A 345 9.62 12.14 12.09
N MET A 346 10.52 11.16 12.31
CA MET A 346 10.41 10.23 13.44
C MET A 346 10.42 10.92 14.82
N PHE A 347 11.04 12.11 14.92
CA PHE A 347 11.04 12.87 16.16
C PHE A 347 9.70 13.55 16.47
N LEU A 348 8.77 13.60 15.50
CA LEU A 348 7.42 14.13 15.66
C LEU A 348 6.41 13.03 16.09
N SER A 349 6.89 11.92 16.65
CA SER A 349 6.06 10.76 17.04
C SER A 349 4.82 11.13 17.86
N PRO A 350 4.88 11.98 18.92
CA PRO A 350 3.70 12.31 19.71
C PRO A 350 2.57 12.96 18.89
N VAL A 351 2.97 13.76 17.89
CA VAL A 351 2.00 14.42 16.99
C VAL A 351 1.31 13.39 16.08
N PHE A 352 2.09 12.47 15.48
CA PHE A 352 1.53 11.48 14.58
C PHE A 352 0.66 10.44 15.31
N VAL A 353 1.06 10.00 16.49
CA VAL A 353 0.27 9.07 17.33
C VAL A 353 -1.06 9.70 17.78
N ALA A 354 -1.07 11.00 18.07
CA ALA A 354 -2.28 11.71 18.49
C ALA A 354 -3.27 12.00 17.35
N ILE A 355 -2.93 11.73 16.09
CA ILE A 355 -3.85 11.85 14.96
C ILE A 355 -4.86 10.68 15.01
N PRO A 356 -6.15 10.91 15.30
CA PRO A 356 -7.11 9.84 15.44
C PRO A 356 -7.48 9.22 14.08
N SER A 357 -8.01 8.01 14.08
CA SER A 357 -8.37 7.27 12.86
C SER A 357 -9.39 8.00 11.98
N CYS A 358 -10.30 8.79 12.58
CA CYS A 358 -11.22 9.63 11.81
C CYS A 358 -10.53 10.79 11.07
N ALA A 359 -9.34 11.20 11.51
CA ALA A 359 -8.55 12.22 10.82
C ALA A 359 -7.62 11.62 9.75
N THR A 360 -7.26 10.34 9.83
CA THR A 360 -6.54 9.62 8.76
C THR A 360 -7.49 9.04 7.71
N ALA A 361 -8.76 8.79 8.05
CA ALA A 361 -9.78 8.25 7.16
C ALA A 361 -9.92 9.01 5.82
N PRO A 362 -9.88 10.36 5.77
CA PRO A 362 -9.90 11.11 4.51
C PRO A 362 -8.78 10.71 3.55
N ALA A 363 -7.58 10.43 4.07
CA ALA A 363 -6.45 9.97 3.25
C ALA A 363 -6.75 8.60 2.63
N LEU A 364 -7.24 7.65 3.42
CA LEU A 364 -7.61 6.31 2.94
C LEU A 364 -8.69 6.38 1.85
N ILE A 365 -9.72 7.19 2.05
CA ILE A 365 -10.83 7.36 1.10
C ILE A 365 -10.31 7.93 -0.23
N ILE A 366 -9.48 8.98 -0.18
CA ILE A 366 -8.99 9.65 -1.39
C ILE A 366 -7.92 8.82 -2.11
N VAL A 367 -7.07 8.11 -1.39
CA VAL A 367 -6.12 7.18 -2.02
C VAL A 367 -6.87 6.05 -2.70
N GLY A 368 -7.89 5.48 -2.05
CA GLY A 368 -8.78 4.51 -2.68
C GLY A 368 -9.43 5.04 -3.95
N PHE A 369 -9.87 6.31 -3.95
CA PHE A 369 -10.40 6.99 -5.14
C PHE A 369 -9.35 7.07 -6.27
N PHE A 370 -8.10 7.37 -5.99
CA PHE A 370 -7.05 7.40 -7.02
C PHE A 370 -6.75 6.01 -7.59
N MET A 371 -6.79 4.98 -6.75
CA MET A 371 -6.52 3.60 -7.19
C MET A 371 -7.66 3.01 -8.04
N ILE A 372 -8.93 3.35 -7.73
CA ILE A 372 -10.09 2.89 -8.52
C ILE A 372 -10.05 3.40 -9.97
N GLU A 373 -9.28 4.45 -10.26
CA GLU A 373 -9.13 4.97 -11.61
C GLU A 373 -8.58 3.93 -12.60
N SER A 374 -7.85 2.91 -12.11
CA SER A 374 -7.34 1.79 -12.92
C SER A 374 -8.44 0.99 -13.62
N VAL A 375 -9.69 1.04 -13.14
CA VAL A 375 -10.87 0.41 -13.79
C VAL A 375 -11.04 0.88 -15.23
N LYS A 376 -10.66 2.11 -15.56
CA LYS A 376 -10.75 2.66 -16.93
C LYS A 376 -9.95 1.87 -17.96
N ASN A 377 -8.95 1.13 -17.51
CA ASN A 377 -8.06 0.35 -18.37
C ASN A 377 -8.50 -1.12 -18.52
N ILE A 378 -9.61 -1.52 -17.87
CA ILE A 378 -10.14 -2.88 -17.93
C ILE A 378 -11.08 -2.99 -19.12
N ASP A 379 -10.85 -4.00 -19.95
CA ASP A 379 -11.79 -4.36 -21.01
C ASP A 379 -12.92 -5.25 -20.46
N PHE A 380 -14.10 -4.65 -20.28
CA PHE A 380 -15.30 -5.34 -19.86
C PHE A 380 -16.12 -5.93 -21.03
N SER A 381 -15.71 -5.69 -22.28
CA SER A 381 -16.42 -6.22 -23.45
C SER A 381 -16.22 -7.74 -23.60
N ASP A 382 -15.07 -8.24 -23.15
CA ASP A 382 -14.79 -9.66 -23.10
C ASP A 382 -15.15 -10.22 -21.70
N PHE A 383 -16.19 -11.03 -21.65
CA PHE A 383 -16.68 -11.63 -20.40
C PHE A 383 -15.64 -12.51 -19.71
N THR A 384 -14.72 -13.14 -20.45
CA THR A 384 -13.66 -13.98 -19.87
C THR A 384 -12.56 -13.17 -19.18
N GLU A 385 -12.51 -11.87 -19.41
CA GLU A 385 -11.64 -10.88 -18.78
C GLU A 385 -12.41 -10.03 -17.78
N GLY A 386 -13.56 -9.50 -18.18
CA GLY A 386 -14.33 -8.54 -17.40
C GLY A 386 -14.95 -9.14 -16.13
N VAL A 387 -15.49 -10.39 -16.22
CA VAL A 387 -16.08 -11.04 -15.03
C VAL A 387 -15.05 -11.34 -13.96
N PRO A 388 -13.87 -11.93 -14.24
CA PRO A 388 -12.81 -12.08 -13.26
C PRO A 388 -12.35 -10.76 -12.65
N ALA A 389 -12.21 -9.72 -13.46
CA ALA A 389 -11.84 -8.38 -12.99
C ALA A 389 -12.90 -7.82 -12.03
N PHE A 390 -14.17 -7.92 -12.38
CA PHE A 390 -15.29 -7.50 -11.53
C PHE A 390 -15.28 -8.25 -10.18
N LEU A 391 -15.15 -9.59 -10.20
CA LEU A 391 -15.12 -10.40 -8.99
C LEU A 391 -13.94 -10.02 -8.09
N THR A 392 -12.74 -9.77 -8.67
CA THR A 392 -11.59 -9.29 -7.93
C THR A 392 -11.88 -7.97 -7.21
N ILE A 393 -12.41 -6.98 -7.94
CA ILE A 393 -12.68 -5.64 -7.41
C ILE A 393 -13.77 -5.69 -6.32
N ALA A 394 -14.85 -6.40 -6.57
CA ALA A 394 -16.01 -6.41 -5.68
C ALA A 394 -15.76 -7.20 -4.39
N LEU A 395 -15.07 -8.33 -4.49
CA LEU A 395 -14.92 -9.22 -3.33
C LEU A 395 -13.91 -8.71 -2.32
N MET A 396 -12.86 -7.99 -2.71
CA MET A 396 -11.88 -7.46 -1.75
C MET A 396 -12.53 -6.67 -0.60
N PRO A 397 -13.36 -5.64 -0.84
CA PRO A 397 -14.04 -4.96 0.26
C PRO A 397 -15.18 -5.77 0.88
N MET A 398 -15.87 -6.65 0.11
CA MET A 398 -17.01 -7.42 0.61
C MET A 398 -16.62 -8.55 1.55
N THR A 399 -15.44 -9.17 1.33
CA THR A 399 -14.88 -10.21 2.20
C THR A 399 -13.90 -9.64 3.23
N TYR A 400 -13.64 -8.33 3.19
CA TYR A 400 -12.60 -7.66 3.99
C TYR A 400 -11.20 -8.26 3.77
N SER A 401 -10.95 -8.87 2.60
CA SER A 401 -9.72 -9.62 2.29
C SER A 401 -9.25 -9.37 0.85
N ILE A 402 -8.03 -8.82 0.73
CA ILE A 402 -7.35 -8.70 -0.58
C ILE A 402 -7.09 -10.09 -1.16
N GLY A 403 -6.70 -11.03 -0.31
CA GLY A 403 -6.37 -12.40 -0.70
C GLY A 403 -7.54 -13.14 -1.33
N ASP A 404 -8.74 -13.02 -0.75
CA ASP A 404 -9.93 -13.71 -1.26
C ASP A 404 -10.41 -13.14 -2.59
N GLY A 405 -10.41 -11.80 -2.71
CA GLY A 405 -10.74 -11.16 -3.99
C GLY A 405 -9.78 -11.56 -5.10
N LEU A 406 -8.48 -11.61 -4.82
CA LEU A 406 -7.45 -12.05 -5.75
C LEU A 406 -7.63 -13.54 -6.13
N MET A 407 -7.85 -14.39 -5.14
CA MET A 407 -8.03 -15.83 -5.30
C MET A 407 -9.22 -16.13 -6.21
N ILE A 408 -10.38 -15.57 -5.93
CA ILE A 408 -11.61 -15.81 -6.74
C ILE A 408 -11.47 -15.19 -8.12
N GLY A 409 -10.86 -14.00 -8.24
CA GLY A 409 -10.57 -13.40 -9.54
C GLY A 409 -9.70 -14.29 -10.43
N MET A 410 -8.64 -14.85 -9.86
CA MET A 410 -7.71 -15.72 -10.57
C MET A 410 -8.32 -17.08 -10.94
N LEU A 411 -9.07 -17.68 -10.00
CA LEU A 411 -9.82 -18.92 -10.26
C LEU A 411 -10.86 -18.74 -11.37
N SER A 412 -11.67 -17.68 -11.29
CA SER A 412 -12.68 -17.39 -12.30
C SER A 412 -12.05 -17.13 -13.67
N TYR A 413 -10.91 -16.41 -13.73
CA TYR A 413 -10.18 -16.20 -14.97
C TYR A 413 -9.69 -17.51 -15.58
N ALA A 414 -9.07 -18.37 -14.78
CA ALA A 414 -8.58 -19.68 -15.27
C ALA A 414 -9.71 -20.56 -15.79
N ILE A 415 -10.80 -20.66 -15.02
CA ILE A 415 -11.95 -21.52 -15.39
C ILE A 415 -12.66 -20.99 -16.63
N LEU A 416 -12.98 -19.69 -16.68
CA LEU A 416 -13.73 -19.11 -17.81
C LEU A 416 -12.93 -19.19 -19.11
N ASN A 417 -11.62 -18.92 -19.08
CA ASN A 417 -10.78 -19.00 -20.27
C ASN A 417 -10.52 -20.47 -20.68
N LEU A 418 -10.44 -21.41 -19.73
CA LEU A 418 -10.35 -22.84 -20.05
C LEU A 418 -11.62 -23.30 -20.80
N ILE A 419 -12.82 -22.98 -20.28
CA ILE A 419 -14.10 -23.33 -20.91
C ILE A 419 -14.21 -22.65 -22.27
N ALA A 420 -13.91 -21.36 -22.39
CA ALA A 420 -13.92 -20.62 -23.63
C ALA A 420 -13.02 -21.28 -24.69
N ASN A 421 -11.79 -21.64 -24.31
CA ASN A 421 -10.84 -22.29 -25.22
C ASN A 421 -11.27 -23.70 -25.66
N ILE A 422 -11.97 -24.46 -24.80
CA ILE A 422 -12.51 -25.80 -25.17
C ILE A 422 -13.66 -25.64 -26.11
N THR A 423 -14.53 -24.63 -25.94
CA THR A 423 -15.72 -24.40 -26.76
C THR A 423 -15.43 -23.71 -28.09
N THR A 424 -14.28 -22.98 -28.20
CA THR A 424 -13.87 -22.33 -29.44
C THR A 424 -13.38 -23.35 -30.48
N LYS A 425 -14.08 -23.40 -31.60
CA LYS A 425 -13.81 -24.39 -32.67
C LYS A 425 -12.47 -24.16 -33.37
N GLU A 426 -12.14 -22.88 -33.68
CA GLU A 426 -10.92 -22.54 -34.41
C GLU A 426 -9.77 -22.28 -33.47
N ALA A 427 -8.67 -23.00 -33.64
CA ALA A 427 -7.48 -22.88 -32.78
C ALA A 427 -6.85 -21.45 -32.79
N LYS A 428 -6.99 -20.72 -33.90
CA LYS A 428 -6.49 -19.34 -34.04
C LYS A 428 -7.20 -18.33 -33.13
N ASP A 429 -8.44 -18.60 -32.74
CA ASP A 429 -9.29 -17.72 -31.93
C ASP A 429 -9.19 -18.06 -30.44
N ARG A 430 -8.40 -19.07 -30.06
CA ARG A 430 -8.16 -19.47 -28.67
C ARG A 430 -7.20 -18.50 -28.01
N LYS A 431 -7.57 -18.04 -26.80
CA LYS A 431 -6.69 -17.21 -25.97
C LYS A 431 -5.52 -18.02 -25.43
N ARG A 432 -4.34 -17.42 -25.50
CA ARG A 432 -3.13 -17.97 -24.84
C ARG A 432 -3.17 -17.57 -23.36
N VAL A 433 -3.56 -18.49 -22.50
CA VAL A 433 -3.44 -18.34 -21.06
C VAL A 433 -2.13 -18.95 -20.59
N SER A 434 -1.37 -18.23 -19.78
CA SER A 434 -0.12 -18.74 -19.22
C SER A 434 -0.35 -19.97 -18.35
N PHE A 435 0.51 -20.99 -18.50
CA PHE A 435 0.49 -22.19 -17.66
C PHE A 435 0.61 -21.86 -16.15
N VAL A 436 1.34 -20.79 -15.81
CA VAL A 436 1.48 -20.32 -14.43
C VAL A 436 0.13 -19.93 -13.82
N VAL A 437 -0.77 -19.31 -14.59
CA VAL A 437 -2.12 -18.98 -14.12
C VAL A 437 -2.91 -20.22 -13.71
N TYR A 438 -2.80 -21.30 -14.48
CA TYR A 438 -3.44 -22.56 -14.11
C TYR A 438 -2.84 -23.22 -12.88
N ILE A 439 -1.52 -23.15 -12.71
CA ILE A 439 -0.85 -23.63 -11.49
C ILE A 439 -1.37 -22.84 -10.27
N LEU A 440 -1.39 -21.51 -10.35
CA LEU A 440 -1.88 -20.66 -9.29
C LEU A 440 -3.36 -20.94 -8.97
N ALA A 441 -4.19 -21.12 -10.00
CA ALA A 441 -5.58 -21.50 -9.84
C ALA A 441 -5.74 -22.86 -9.10
N ILE A 442 -4.91 -23.83 -9.43
CA ILE A 442 -4.90 -25.13 -8.71
C ILE A 442 -4.48 -24.95 -7.26
N VAL A 443 -3.43 -24.16 -6.98
CA VAL A 443 -3.00 -23.86 -5.60
C VAL A 443 -4.12 -23.19 -4.80
N PHE A 444 -4.82 -22.21 -5.38
CA PHE A 444 -5.95 -21.55 -4.73
C PHE A 444 -7.16 -22.49 -4.55
N LEU A 445 -7.43 -23.36 -5.52
CA LEU A 445 -8.48 -24.37 -5.39
C LEU A 445 -8.16 -25.35 -4.24
N LEU A 446 -6.92 -25.80 -4.15
CA LEU A 446 -6.48 -26.67 -3.05
C LEU A 446 -6.62 -25.96 -1.69
N LYS A 447 -6.30 -24.66 -1.62
CA LYS A 447 -6.54 -23.87 -0.41
C LYS A 447 -8.02 -23.90 0.00
N ILE A 448 -8.95 -23.66 -0.92
CA ILE A 448 -10.41 -23.68 -0.61
C ILE A 448 -10.88 -25.06 -0.11
N ILE A 449 -10.26 -26.14 -0.62
CA ILE A 449 -10.69 -27.51 -0.28
C ILE A 449 -10.11 -27.97 1.06
N PHE A 450 -8.89 -27.55 1.41
CA PHE A 450 -8.14 -28.10 2.55
C PHE A 450 -7.94 -27.09 3.71
N VAL A 451 -8.32 -25.86 3.56
CA VAL A 451 -8.34 -24.81 4.59
C VAL A 451 -9.75 -24.29 4.76
#